data_ae71ff835ed3de4ccd3f94614dab77f1
#
_entry.id   ae71ff835ed3de4ccd3f94614dab77f1
#
_cell.length_a   1.000
_cell.length_b   1.000
_cell.length_c   1.000
_cell.angle_alpha   90.00
_cell.angle_beta   90.00
_cell.angle_gamma   90.00
#
_symmetry.space_group_name_H-M   'P 1'
#
loop_
_entity.id
_entity.type
_entity.pdbx_description
1 polymer ?
#
loop_
_entity_poly.entity_id
_entity_poly.type
_entity_poly.pdbx_seq_one_letter_code
_entity_poly.pdbx_strand_id
1 'polypeptide(L)'
;LLAELAGANDQTDRLAQVLDSLDLRSQPAVGVDSTSRERLWRVRESLAEVPGLFGPPLKYDVALPLSAIGAFAAAATELVDRHAPEAIAILFGHIAEGNLHLNVLRCGAADESRIEGPMMALIAAHGGNVSSEHGVGSRKRAYLSMSRTPADIAAMRTVKAAFDPTGYLNPAVLFD
;
A
#
# COMPACT_ATOMS: atom_id res chain seq x y z
N LEU A 1 3.62 -12.29 -8.31
CA LEU A 1 4.76 -11.55 -7.80
C LEU A 1 5.71 -11.23 -8.94
N LEU A 2 6.22 -10.01 -9.02
CA LEU A 2 7.37 -9.62 -9.84
C LEU A 2 8.55 -9.36 -8.90
N ALA A 3 9.70 -9.93 -9.21
CA ALA A 3 10.95 -9.69 -8.50
C ALA A 3 12.05 -9.35 -9.51
N GLU A 4 12.89 -8.39 -9.16
CA GLU A 4 14.07 -8.03 -9.94
C GLU A 4 15.31 -8.11 -9.06
N LEU A 5 16.37 -8.71 -9.59
CA LEU A 5 17.70 -8.68 -8.97
C LEU A 5 18.58 -7.71 -9.77
N ALA A 6 19.13 -6.73 -9.07
CA ALA A 6 20.10 -5.78 -9.64
C ALA A 6 21.44 -5.88 -8.91
N GLY A 7 22.53 -5.67 -9.66
CA GLY A 7 23.88 -5.70 -9.11
C GLY A 7 24.91 -5.23 -10.13
N ALA A 8 26.15 -5.02 -9.68
CA ALA A 8 27.27 -4.63 -10.57
C ALA A 8 27.67 -5.73 -11.55
N ASN A 9 27.37 -6.99 -11.23
CA ASN A 9 27.64 -8.16 -12.06
C ASN A 9 26.32 -8.81 -12.49
N ASP A 10 26.38 -9.72 -13.48
CA ASP A 10 25.26 -10.53 -13.90
C ASP A 10 24.69 -11.34 -12.71
N GLN A 11 23.39 -11.24 -12.51
CA GLN A 11 22.65 -11.89 -11.41
C GLN A 11 21.86 -13.11 -11.88
N THR A 12 22.02 -13.55 -13.13
CA THR A 12 21.20 -14.62 -13.72
C THR A 12 21.30 -15.92 -12.94
N ASP A 13 22.53 -16.36 -12.60
CA ASP A 13 22.74 -17.60 -11.83
C ASP A 13 22.12 -17.51 -10.43
N ARG A 14 22.22 -16.34 -9.78
CA ARG A 14 21.62 -16.11 -8.48
C ARG A 14 20.09 -16.15 -8.55
N LEU A 15 19.50 -15.57 -9.59
CA LEU A 15 18.06 -15.63 -9.82
C LEU A 15 17.61 -17.09 -10.03
N ALA A 16 18.33 -17.86 -10.83
CA ALA A 16 18.04 -19.27 -11.06
C ALA A 16 18.06 -20.06 -9.74
N GLN A 17 19.11 -19.91 -8.91
CA GLN A 17 19.20 -20.55 -7.60
C GLN A 17 18.02 -20.21 -6.67
N VAL A 18 17.61 -18.94 -6.65
CA VAL A 18 16.45 -18.52 -5.86
C VAL A 18 15.16 -19.17 -6.36
N LEU A 19 14.95 -19.19 -7.68
CA LEU A 19 13.75 -19.80 -8.28
C LEU A 19 13.69 -21.31 -8.03
N ASP A 20 14.83 -22.00 -8.14
CA ASP A 20 14.94 -23.44 -7.86
C ASP A 20 14.69 -23.79 -6.38
N SER A 21 14.93 -22.84 -5.47
CA SER A 21 14.66 -23.02 -4.03
C SER A 21 13.19 -22.82 -3.64
N LEU A 22 12.36 -22.30 -4.55
CA LEU A 22 10.95 -21.99 -4.29
C LEU A 22 10.04 -23.11 -4.79
N ASP A 23 9.06 -23.48 -3.97
CA ASP A 23 7.96 -24.38 -4.40
C ASP A 23 6.93 -23.59 -5.21
N LEU A 24 7.22 -23.38 -6.49
CA LEU A 24 6.37 -22.60 -7.38
C LEU A 24 5.25 -23.46 -7.98
N ARG A 25 4.02 -22.97 -7.87
CA ARG A 25 2.83 -23.65 -8.46
C ARG A 25 2.82 -23.65 -9.99
N SER A 26 3.61 -22.78 -10.62
CA SER A 26 3.72 -22.65 -12.07
C SER A 26 5.12 -22.21 -12.47
N GLN A 27 5.49 -22.47 -13.71
CA GLN A 27 6.78 -22.02 -14.25
C GLN A 27 6.84 -20.49 -14.29
N PRO A 28 7.88 -19.84 -13.72
CA PRO A 28 8.03 -18.40 -13.75
C PRO A 28 8.44 -17.92 -15.15
N ALA A 29 7.99 -16.73 -15.52
CA ALA A 29 8.53 -16.01 -16.66
C ALA A 29 9.78 -15.25 -16.20
N VAL A 30 10.89 -15.41 -16.92
CA VAL A 30 12.17 -14.79 -16.59
C VAL A 30 12.60 -13.87 -17.73
N GLY A 31 13.00 -12.63 -17.40
CA GLY A 31 13.54 -11.64 -18.32
C GLY A 31 14.99 -11.37 -18.00
N VAL A 32 15.91 -11.72 -18.90
CA VAL A 32 17.36 -11.54 -18.75
C VAL A 32 17.93 -10.41 -19.61
N ASP A 33 17.17 -9.91 -20.56
CA ASP A 33 17.50 -8.77 -21.42
C ASP A 33 16.53 -7.59 -21.18
N SER A 34 16.87 -6.40 -21.68
CA SER A 34 16.07 -5.19 -21.49
C SER A 34 14.62 -5.35 -22.02
N THR A 35 14.45 -5.96 -23.18
CA THR A 35 13.13 -6.11 -23.80
C THR A 35 12.21 -7.04 -23.00
N SER A 36 12.73 -8.18 -22.56
CA SER A 36 11.96 -9.13 -21.75
C SER A 36 11.65 -8.56 -20.35
N ARG A 37 12.60 -7.83 -19.74
CA ARG A 37 12.38 -7.11 -18.49
C ARG A 37 11.27 -6.06 -18.63
N GLU A 38 11.32 -5.22 -19.64
CA GLU A 38 10.30 -4.20 -19.91
C GLU A 38 8.90 -4.80 -20.12
N ARG A 39 8.82 -5.98 -20.74
CA ARG A 39 7.53 -6.69 -20.87
C ARG A 39 6.97 -7.12 -19.52
N LEU A 40 7.80 -7.64 -18.63
CA LEU A 40 7.38 -8.04 -17.29
C LEU A 40 6.98 -6.81 -16.46
N TRP A 41 7.74 -5.73 -16.52
CA TRP A 41 7.40 -4.48 -15.86
C TRP A 41 6.10 -3.87 -16.36
N ARG A 42 5.82 -3.90 -17.66
CA ARG A 42 4.54 -3.43 -18.21
C ARG A 42 3.33 -4.17 -17.62
N VAL A 43 3.44 -5.46 -17.40
CA VAL A 43 2.37 -6.22 -16.72
C VAL A 43 2.15 -5.68 -15.31
N ARG A 44 3.22 -5.44 -14.56
CA ARG A 44 3.14 -4.86 -13.20
C ARG A 44 2.53 -3.46 -13.22
N GLU A 45 2.98 -2.60 -14.11
CA GLU A 45 2.54 -1.21 -14.20
C GLU A 45 1.05 -1.12 -14.58
N SER A 46 0.58 -1.97 -15.48
CA SER A 46 -0.83 -2.00 -15.87
C SER A 46 -1.78 -2.35 -14.71
N LEU A 47 -1.29 -3.06 -13.67
CA LEU A 47 -2.11 -3.37 -12.51
C LEU A 47 -2.56 -2.12 -11.73
N ALA A 48 -1.81 -1.02 -11.81
CA ALA A 48 -2.19 0.23 -11.17
C ALA A 48 -3.41 0.90 -11.84
N GLU A 49 -3.65 0.60 -13.12
CA GLU A 49 -4.76 1.16 -13.92
C GLU A 49 -6.04 0.32 -13.79
N VAL A 50 -5.92 -0.98 -13.52
CA VAL A 50 -7.05 -1.91 -13.42
C VAL A 50 -8.17 -1.43 -12.49
N PRO A 51 -7.87 -0.90 -11.28
CA PRO A 51 -8.92 -0.41 -10.39
C PRO A 51 -9.82 0.65 -11.02
N GLY A 52 -9.26 1.51 -11.88
CA GLY A 52 -10.01 2.57 -12.58
C GLY A 52 -11.08 2.06 -13.54
N LEU A 53 -10.96 0.83 -14.03
CA LEU A 53 -11.93 0.22 -14.94
C LEU A 53 -13.27 -0.12 -14.27
N PHE A 54 -13.28 -0.20 -12.93
CA PHE A 54 -14.46 -0.54 -12.13
C PHE A 54 -15.10 0.66 -11.43
N GLY A 55 -14.73 1.87 -11.82
CA GLY A 55 -15.11 3.12 -11.14
C GLY A 55 -14.09 3.55 -10.08
N PRO A 56 -14.36 4.64 -9.34
CA PRO A 56 -13.42 5.14 -8.34
C PRO A 56 -13.30 4.15 -7.17
N PRO A 57 -12.11 3.56 -6.94
CA PRO A 57 -11.92 2.64 -5.82
C PRO A 57 -11.76 3.37 -4.50
N LEU A 58 -12.16 2.74 -3.40
CA LEU A 58 -11.71 3.12 -2.06
C LEU A 58 -10.27 2.65 -1.89
N LYS A 59 -9.35 3.60 -1.64
CA LYS A 59 -7.90 3.35 -1.64
C LYS A 59 -7.29 3.47 -0.26
N TYR A 60 -6.55 2.45 0.12
CA TYR A 60 -5.65 2.46 1.27
C TYR A 60 -4.21 2.28 0.79
N ASP A 61 -3.33 3.13 1.26
CA ASP A 61 -1.90 3.14 1.02
C ASP A 61 -1.23 2.98 2.39
N VAL A 62 -0.68 1.80 2.65
CA VAL A 62 -0.19 1.43 3.98
C VAL A 62 1.27 0.97 3.94
N ALA A 63 2.02 1.31 4.97
CA ALA A 63 3.32 0.71 5.23
C ALA A 63 3.19 -0.26 6.41
N LEU A 64 3.75 -1.45 6.28
CA LEU A 64 3.68 -2.53 7.24
C LEU A 64 5.07 -3.13 7.50
N PRO A 65 5.35 -3.65 8.71
CA PRO A 65 6.48 -4.56 8.89
C PRO A 65 6.37 -5.73 7.90
N LEU A 66 7.49 -6.13 7.27
CA LEU A 66 7.49 -7.19 6.26
C LEU A 66 6.85 -8.49 6.76
N SER A 67 7.09 -8.84 8.02
CA SER A 67 6.51 -10.02 8.66
C SER A 67 4.99 -9.96 8.85
N ALA A 68 4.39 -8.77 8.82
CA ALA A 68 2.96 -8.57 9.01
C ALA A 68 2.15 -8.57 7.70
N ILE A 69 2.80 -8.40 6.54
CA ILE A 69 2.11 -8.21 5.25
C ILE A 69 1.13 -9.34 4.94
N GLY A 70 1.55 -10.59 5.07
CA GLY A 70 0.71 -11.74 4.74
C GLY A 70 -0.52 -11.84 5.64
N ALA A 71 -0.34 -11.68 6.94
CA ALA A 71 -1.45 -11.69 7.91
C ALA A 71 -2.39 -10.52 7.70
N PHE A 72 -1.86 -9.33 7.47
CA PHE A 72 -2.66 -8.15 7.16
C PHE A 72 -3.47 -8.32 5.88
N ALA A 73 -2.85 -8.81 4.80
CA ALA A 73 -3.53 -9.00 3.51
C ALA A 73 -4.73 -9.94 3.64
N ALA A 74 -4.59 -11.05 4.35
CA ALA A 74 -5.69 -11.99 4.62
C ALA A 74 -6.80 -11.33 5.45
N ALA A 75 -6.45 -10.67 6.56
CA ALA A 75 -7.41 -10.02 7.44
C ALA A 75 -8.13 -8.82 6.77
N ALA A 76 -7.42 -8.06 5.93
CA ALA A 76 -8.01 -6.96 5.18
C ALA A 76 -9.02 -7.44 4.12
N THR A 77 -8.72 -8.53 3.43
CA THR A 77 -9.66 -9.16 2.49
C THR A 77 -10.91 -9.64 3.22
N GLU A 78 -10.74 -10.37 4.33
CA GLU A 78 -11.88 -10.84 5.15
C GLU A 78 -12.72 -9.68 5.70
N LEU A 79 -12.07 -8.57 6.09
CA LEU A 79 -12.78 -7.38 6.55
C LEU A 79 -13.66 -6.78 5.44
N VAL A 80 -13.12 -6.68 4.22
CA VAL A 80 -13.88 -6.19 3.06
C VAL A 80 -15.05 -7.12 2.76
N ASP A 81 -14.82 -8.42 2.69
CA ASP A 81 -15.87 -9.42 2.43
C ASP A 81 -17.01 -9.36 3.47
N ARG A 82 -16.66 -9.11 4.73
CA ARG A 82 -17.65 -8.99 5.83
C ARG A 82 -18.49 -7.73 5.75
N HIS A 83 -17.89 -6.60 5.40
CA HIS A 83 -18.55 -5.30 5.43
C HIS A 83 -19.15 -4.86 4.09
N ALA A 84 -18.65 -5.41 2.99
CA ALA A 84 -19.08 -5.14 1.62
C ALA A 84 -18.94 -6.39 0.74
N PRO A 85 -19.85 -7.37 0.86
CA PRO A 85 -19.73 -8.69 0.19
C PRO A 85 -19.66 -8.61 -1.35
N GLU A 86 -20.18 -7.56 -1.95
CA GLU A 86 -20.14 -7.33 -3.41
C GLU A 86 -18.89 -6.58 -3.89
N ALA A 87 -18.08 -6.10 -2.95
CA ALA A 87 -16.85 -5.40 -3.26
C ALA A 87 -15.72 -6.40 -3.59
N ILE A 88 -14.68 -5.90 -4.25
CA ILE A 88 -13.50 -6.69 -4.61
C ILE A 88 -12.28 -6.02 -4.00
N ALA A 89 -11.57 -6.73 -3.13
CA ALA A 89 -10.30 -6.28 -2.59
C ALA A 89 -9.17 -6.65 -3.54
N ILE A 90 -8.41 -5.67 -4.02
CA ILE A 90 -7.18 -5.87 -4.80
C ILE A 90 -6.02 -5.32 -4.00
N LEU A 91 -5.01 -6.17 -3.77
CA LEU A 91 -3.80 -5.81 -3.04
C LEU A 91 -2.59 -5.91 -3.98
N PHE A 92 -1.80 -4.85 -4.02
CA PHE A 92 -0.52 -4.81 -4.72
C PHE A 92 0.38 -3.75 -4.08
N GLY A 93 1.65 -3.69 -4.44
CA GLY A 93 2.55 -2.68 -3.87
C GLY A 93 4.01 -3.07 -3.96
N HIS A 94 4.85 -2.33 -3.25
CA HIS A 94 6.29 -2.56 -3.13
C HIS A 94 6.56 -3.43 -1.90
N ILE A 95 6.27 -4.73 -2.02
CA ILE A 95 6.26 -5.67 -0.89
C ILE A 95 7.60 -5.70 -0.15
N ALA A 96 8.73 -5.62 -0.88
CA ALA A 96 10.06 -5.61 -0.28
C ALA A 96 10.33 -4.38 0.62
N GLU A 97 9.57 -3.33 0.44
CA GLU A 97 9.65 -2.08 1.22
C GLU A 97 8.56 -1.98 2.28
N GLY A 98 7.71 -2.98 2.38
CA GLY A 98 6.57 -2.96 3.30
C GLY A 98 5.39 -2.12 2.84
N ASN A 99 5.42 -1.57 1.62
CA ASN A 99 4.32 -0.81 1.06
C ASN A 99 3.27 -1.73 0.44
N LEU A 100 2.01 -1.48 0.80
CA LEU A 100 0.86 -2.21 0.26
C LEU A 100 -0.29 -1.26 -0.06
N HIS A 101 -0.74 -1.30 -1.30
CA HIS A 101 -1.96 -0.63 -1.75
C HIS A 101 -3.12 -1.62 -1.71
N LEU A 102 -4.15 -1.30 -0.96
CA LEU A 102 -5.43 -1.99 -1.00
C LEU A 102 -6.44 -1.11 -1.72
N ASN A 103 -6.97 -1.59 -2.82
CA ASN A 103 -8.05 -0.97 -3.57
C ASN A 103 -9.31 -1.80 -3.39
N VAL A 104 -10.38 -1.19 -2.86
CA VAL A 104 -11.69 -1.82 -2.74
C VAL A 104 -12.56 -1.31 -3.88
N LEU A 105 -12.87 -2.19 -4.83
CA LEU A 105 -13.65 -1.91 -6.02
C LEU A 105 -15.12 -2.17 -5.74
N ARG A 106 -16.01 -1.57 -6.54
CA ARG A 106 -17.46 -1.70 -6.40
C ARG A 106 -17.97 -1.34 -5.00
N CYS A 107 -17.32 -0.35 -4.39
CA CYS A 107 -17.58 0.09 -3.03
C CYS A 107 -18.34 1.42 -3.08
N GLY A 108 -19.55 1.45 -2.55
CA GLY A 108 -20.33 2.68 -2.41
C GLY A 108 -20.02 3.44 -1.12
N ALA A 109 -20.54 4.66 -0.98
CA ALA A 109 -20.30 5.50 0.18
C ALA A 109 -20.75 4.85 1.52
N ALA A 110 -21.80 4.04 1.48
CA ALA A 110 -22.27 3.30 2.65
C ALA A 110 -21.28 2.20 3.07
N ASP A 111 -20.65 1.54 2.10
CA ASP A 111 -19.63 0.51 2.35
C ASP A 111 -18.34 1.15 2.85
N GLU A 112 -17.94 2.28 2.24
CA GLU A 112 -16.81 3.08 2.68
C GLU A 112 -16.92 3.42 4.18
N SER A 113 -18.05 3.94 4.61
CA SER A 113 -18.28 4.28 6.02
C SER A 113 -18.18 3.08 6.96
N ARG A 114 -18.53 1.87 6.50
CA ARG A 114 -18.42 0.64 7.30
C ARG A 114 -17.01 0.06 7.33
N ILE A 115 -16.22 0.28 6.27
CA ILE A 115 -14.89 -0.29 6.11
C ILE A 115 -13.81 0.61 6.72
N GLU A 116 -13.92 1.93 6.60
CA GLU A 116 -12.82 2.87 6.87
C GLU A 116 -12.29 2.75 8.30
N GLY A 117 -13.13 2.90 9.30
CA GLY A 117 -12.71 2.81 10.71
C GLY A 117 -12.10 1.47 11.09
N PRO A 118 -12.78 0.33 10.82
CA PRO A 118 -12.21 -1.00 11.05
C PRO A 118 -10.91 -1.25 10.30
N MET A 119 -10.75 -0.76 9.06
CA MET A 119 -9.53 -0.91 8.28
C MET A 119 -8.36 -0.12 8.91
N MET A 120 -8.60 1.11 9.36
CA MET A 120 -7.57 1.90 10.05
C MET A 120 -7.13 1.24 11.36
N ALA A 121 -8.08 0.67 12.11
CA ALA A 121 -7.76 -0.10 13.32
C ALA A 121 -6.96 -1.37 12.99
N LEU A 122 -7.29 -2.06 11.90
CA LEU A 122 -6.56 -3.24 11.45
C LEU A 122 -5.10 -2.90 11.05
N ILE A 123 -4.90 -1.79 10.33
CA ILE A 123 -3.57 -1.28 9.97
C ILE A 123 -2.75 -1.05 11.24
N ALA A 124 -3.30 -0.33 12.21
CA ALA A 124 -2.62 -0.04 13.46
C ALA A 124 -2.30 -1.31 14.26
N ALA A 125 -3.23 -2.26 14.33
CA ALA A 125 -3.04 -3.54 15.03
C ALA A 125 -1.89 -4.39 14.44
N HIS A 126 -1.58 -4.22 13.15
CA HIS A 126 -0.45 -4.87 12.50
C HIS A 126 0.85 -4.03 12.52
N GLY A 127 0.90 -2.96 13.32
CA GLY A 127 2.05 -2.06 13.41
C GLY A 127 2.26 -1.21 12.16
N GLY A 128 1.20 -1.02 11.38
CA GLY A 128 1.25 -0.31 10.11
C GLY A 128 1.09 1.20 10.26
N ASN A 129 1.46 1.91 9.19
CA ASN A 129 1.23 3.33 9.02
C ASN A 129 0.04 3.57 8.09
N VAL A 130 -0.86 4.47 8.46
CA VAL A 130 -2.08 4.80 7.71
C VAL A 130 -1.81 5.48 6.36
N SER A 131 -0.59 5.90 6.09
CA SER A 131 -0.14 6.40 4.79
C SER A 131 1.32 6.09 4.57
N SER A 132 1.65 5.43 3.47
CA SER A 132 3.02 5.12 3.05
C SER A 132 3.58 6.22 2.14
N GLU A 133 2.97 6.43 0.98
CA GLU A 133 3.46 7.32 -0.08
C GLU A 133 2.54 8.52 -0.33
N HIS A 134 1.22 8.32 -0.22
CA HIS A 134 0.21 9.30 -0.68
C HIS A 134 -0.01 10.48 0.27
N GLY A 135 0.55 10.43 1.47
CA GLY A 135 0.32 11.44 2.51
C GLY A 135 -1.01 11.26 3.24
N VAL A 136 -1.13 11.96 4.36
CA VAL A 136 -2.30 11.87 5.26
C VAL A 136 -3.50 12.63 4.68
N GLY A 137 -3.27 13.82 4.16
CA GLY A 137 -4.32 14.69 3.65
C GLY A 137 -5.37 15.02 4.72
N SER A 138 -6.54 15.45 4.28
CA SER A 138 -7.68 15.70 5.16
C SER A 138 -8.40 14.41 5.59
N ARG A 139 -8.45 13.40 4.73
CA ARG A 139 -9.20 12.15 4.98
C ARG A 139 -8.62 11.31 6.11
N LYS A 140 -7.29 11.15 6.14
CA LYS A 140 -6.62 10.29 7.13
C LYS A 140 -6.18 11.03 8.39
N ARG A 141 -6.45 12.34 8.47
CA ARG A 141 -6.07 13.19 9.61
C ARG A 141 -6.56 12.66 10.94
N ALA A 142 -7.81 12.22 11.01
CA ALA A 142 -8.41 11.66 12.23
C ALA A 142 -7.69 10.38 12.73
N TYR A 143 -6.98 9.70 11.85
CA TYR A 143 -6.28 8.43 12.14
C TYR A 143 -4.77 8.61 12.36
N LEU A 144 -4.24 9.84 12.26
CA LEU A 144 -2.81 10.11 12.37
C LEU A 144 -2.22 9.59 13.69
N SER A 145 -2.95 9.74 14.80
CA SER A 145 -2.54 9.28 16.12
C SER A 145 -2.48 7.75 16.27
N MET A 146 -3.05 6.98 15.34
CA MET A 146 -2.94 5.52 15.34
C MET A 146 -1.57 5.03 14.90
N SER A 147 -0.81 5.85 14.15
CA SER A 147 0.50 5.49 13.61
C SER A 147 1.61 6.49 13.94
N ARG A 148 1.31 7.52 14.73
CA ARG A 148 2.28 8.52 15.17
C ARG A 148 2.13 8.78 16.66
N THR A 149 3.26 8.89 17.35
CA THR A 149 3.26 9.26 18.76
C THR A 149 2.90 10.74 18.95
N PRO A 150 2.46 11.15 20.16
CA PRO A 150 2.26 12.57 20.45
C PRO A 150 3.50 13.42 20.22
N ALA A 151 4.70 12.87 20.44
CA ALA A 151 5.97 13.55 20.18
C ALA A 151 6.20 13.77 18.67
N ASP A 152 5.91 12.76 17.84
CA ASP A 152 5.99 12.90 16.39
C ASP A 152 5.03 13.98 15.87
N ILE A 153 3.78 13.96 16.36
CA ILE A 153 2.76 14.95 15.98
C ILE A 153 3.18 16.36 16.41
N ALA A 154 3.75 16.51 17.60
CA ALA A 154 4.29 17.80 18.06
C ALA A 154 5.42 18.29 17.17
N ALA A 155 6.37 17.44 16.81
CA ALA A 155 7.44 17.77 15.88
C ALA A 155 6.91 18.17 14.51
N MET A 156 5.95 17.43 13.96
CA MET A 156 5.29 17.75 12.68
C MET A 156 4.60 19.13 12.74
N ARG A 157 3.90 19.46 13.83
CA ARG A 157 3.30 20.79 14.04
C ARG A 157 4.34 21.88 14.10
N THR A 158 5.46 21.66 14.75
CA THR A 158 6.58 22.61 14.81
C THR A 158 7.13 22.92 13.42
N VAL A 159 7.36 21.88 12.61
CA VAL A 159 7.81 22.05 11.22
C VAL A 159 6.77 22.82 10.40
N LYS A 160 5.50 22.45 10.51
CA LYS A 160 4.41 23.17 9.81
C LYS A 160 4.39 24.66 10.20
N ALA A 161 4.45 24.98 11.48
CA ALA A 161 4.44 26.36 11.96
C ALA A 161 5.68 27.16 11.53
N ALA A 162 6.84 26.52 11.38
CA ALA A 162 8.06 27.17 10.91
C ALA A 162 7.96 27.61 9.44
N PHE A 163 7.32 26.81 8.60
CA PHE A 163 7.14 27.12 7.17
C PHE A 163 5.85 27.89 6.87
N ASP A 164 4.86 27.81 7.73
CA ASP A 164 3.55 28.43 7.53
C ASP A 164 3.00 28.96 8.86
N PRO A 165 3.63 30.02 9.42
CA PRO A 165 3.26 30.57 10.73
C PRO A 165 1.85 31.16 10.78
N THR A 166 1.29 31.51 9.62
CA THR A 166 -0.08 32.07 9.51
C THR A 166 -1.13 31.01 9.23
N GLY A 167 -0.73 29.75 8.99
CA GLY A 167 -1.66 28.64 8.67
C GLY A 167 -2.37 28.80 7.31
N TYR A 168 -1.78 29.55 6.39
CA TYR A 168 -2.40 29.86 5.11
C TYR A 168 -2.31 28.71 4.09
N LEU A 169 -1.24 27.90 4.17
CA LEU A 169 -0.98 26.82 3.22
C LEU A 169 -1.78 25.56 3.60
N ASN A 170 -2.66 25.12 2.70
CA ASN A 170 -3.46 23.91 2.87
C ASN A 170 -4.11 23.81 4.28
N PRO A 171 -4.98 24.75 4.65
CA PRO A 171 -5.66 24.72 5.94
C PRO A 171 -6.47 23.42 6.09
N ALA A 172 -6.50 22.87 7.30
CA ALA A 172 -7.20 21.64 7.65
C ALA A 172 -6.72 20.36 6.92
N VAL A 173 -5.58 20.44 6.23
CA VAL A 173 -4.86 19.26 5.72
C VAL A 173 -3.87 18.82 6.76
N LEU A 174 -3.70 17.70 7.24
CA LEU A 174 -2.78 17.17 8.25
C LEU A 174 -3.14 17.56 9.69
N PHE A 175 -3.38 18.84 9.98
CA PHE A 175 -3.78 19.34 11.30
C PHE A 175 -4.99 20.30 11.21
N ASP A 176 -5.72 20.44 12.33
CA ASP A 176 -6.74 21.47 12.55
C ASP A 176 -6.11 22.82 12.81
#